data_6b6fdf69e81b18966f525a2e01ecd4af
#
_entry.id   6b6fdf69e81b18966f525a2e01ecd4af
#
_cell.length_a   1.000
_cell.length_b   1.000
_cell.length_c   1.000
_cell.angle_alpha   90.00
_cell.angle_beta   90.00
_cell.angle_gamma   90.00
#
_symmetry.space_group_name_H-M   'P 1'
#
loop_
_entity.id
_entity.type
_entity.pdbx_description
1 polymer ?
#
loop_
_entity_poly.entity_id
_entity_poly.type
_entity_poly.pdbx_seq_one_letter_code
_entity_poly.pdbx_strand_id
1 'polypeptide(L)'
;MSFLPEKDREYLNAKRIVFQEIADGGQKGVVLKDKTLPEGRFDVAKADVLILLPPGYADVAPDMFYLLPWVRLVPANCYPRKADHPVGFAGQSWQRWSRHNPEWRPGTDGIWTMIKRIDDAIEKAAA
;
A
#
# COMPACT_ATOMS: atom_id res chain seq x y z
N MET A 1 -10.51 17.33 -4.00
CA MET A 1 -9.84 17.99 -2.85
C MET A 1 -8.70 17.11 -2.37
N SER A 2 -7.53 17.70 -2.17
CA SER A 2 -6.35 16.95 -1.75
C SER A 2 -6.24 16.94 -0.22
N PHE A 3 -5.98 15.76 0.35
CA PHE A 3 -5.76 15.61 1.81
C PHE A 3 -4.39 15.05 2.13
N LEU A 4 -3.65 14.58 1.12
CA LEU A 4 -2.30 14.07 1.32
C LEU A 4 -1.36 15.25 1.60
N PRO A 5 -0.45 15.15 2.59
CA PRO A 5 0.51 16.22 2.84
C PRO A 5 1.31 16.59 1.60
N GLU A 6 1.66 17.85 1.47
CA GLU A 6 2.36 18.37 0.30
C GLU A 6 3.68 17.65 0.04
N LYS A 7 4.44 17.37 1.10
CA LYS A 7 5.71 16.65 0.96
C LYS A 7 5.52 15.26 0.37
N ASP A 8 4.42 14.60 0.74
CA ASP A 8 4.11 13.28 0.21
C ASP A 8 3.79 13.37 -1.28
N ARG A 9 2.98 14.36 -1.68
CA ARG A 9 2.67 14.57 -3.09
C ARG A 9 3.92 14.90 -3.90
N GLU A 10 4.77 15.76 -3.36
CA GLU A 10 6.04 16.12 -4.01
C GLU A 10 6.90 14.88 -4.24
N TYR A 11 7.00 14.00 -3.24
CA TYR A 11 7.76 12.77 -3.35
C TYR A 11 7.22 11.88 -4.47
N LEU A 12 5.91 11.65 -4.47
CA LEU A 12 5.27 10.79 -5.46
C LEU A 12 5.45 11.35 -6.88
N ASN A 13 5.28 12.66 -7.04
CA ASN A 13 5.47 13.31 -8.33
C ASN A 13 6.93 13.27 -8.78
N ALA A 14 7.87 13.47 -7.88
CA ALA A 14 9.30 13.40 -8.20
C ALA A 14 9.72 11.99 -8.64
N LYS A 15 9.09 10.97 -8.07
CA LYS A 15 9.34 9.57 -8.44
C LYS A 15 8.47 9.12 -9.61
N ARG A 16 7.62 9.99 -10.14
CA ARG A 16 6.72 9.69 -11.26
C ARG A 16 5.76 8.55 -10.95
N ILE A 17 5.32 8.46 -9.70
CA ILE A 17 4.33 7.48 -9.27
C ILE A 17 2.95 8.10 -9.49
N VAL A 18 2.12 7.44 -10.31
CA VAL A 18 0.74 7.86 -10.52
C VAL A 18 -0.06 7.44 -9.29
N PHE A 19 -0.83 8.36 -8.73
CA PHE A 19 -1.60 8.09 -7.53
C PHE A 19 -2.95 8.79 -7.56
N GLN A 20 -3.88 8.27 -6.75
CA GLN A 20 -5.19 8.86 -6.54
C GLN A 20 -5.44 9.00 -5.05
N GLU A 21 -6.03 10.13 -4.65
CA GLU A 21 -6.48 10.35 -3.29
C GLU A 21 -7.99 10.11 -3.26
N ILE A 22 -8.44 9.18 -2.44
CA ILE A 22 -9.84 8.77 -2.40
C ILE A 22 -10.35 8.87 -0.96
N ALA A 23 -11.49 9.54 -0.77
CA ALA A 23 -12.20 9.55 0.49
C ALA A 23 -13.47 8.70 0.34
N ASP A 24 -13.67 7.75 1.25
CA ASP A 24 -14.82 6.84 1.22
C ASP A 24 -15.33 6.62 2.64
N GLY A 25 -16.54 7.10 2.92
CA GLY A 25 -17.21 6.86 4.20
C GLY A 25 -16.40 7.30 5.42
N GLY A 26 -15.71 8.42 5.35
CA GLY A 26 -14.88 8.89 6.45
C GLY A 26 -13.47 8.34 6.47
N GLN A 27 -13.16 7.36 5.62
CA GLN A 27 -11.81 6.86 5.44
C GLN A 27 -11.14 7.58 4.28
N LYS A 28 -9.85 7.85 4.42
CA LYS A 28 -9.03 8.46 3.37
C LYS A 28 -7.97 7.47 2.95
N GLY A 29 -7.80 7.30 1.65
CA GLY A 29 -6.82 6.38 1.10
C GLY A 29 -6.06 6.99 -0.04
N VAL A 30 -4.84 6.50 -0.24
CA VAL A 30 -4.02 6.83 -1.40
C VAL A 30 -3.80 5.55 -2.18
N VAL A 31 -4.15 5.56 -3.46
CA VAL A 31 -3.93 4.43 -4.34
C VAL A 31 -2.74 4.73 -5.23
N LEU A 32 -1.67 3.96 -5.09
CA LEU A 32 -0.51 4.03 -5.97
C LEU A 32 -0.78 3.08 -7.14
N LYS A 33 -0.78 3.63 -8.36
CA LYS A 33 -1.19 2.87 -9.55
C LYS A 33 -0.05 2.06 -10.16
N ASP A 34 -0.38 0.88 -10.66
CA ASP A 34 0.50 0.07 -11.50
C ASP A 34 1.89 -0.17 -10.91
N LYS A 35 1.93 -0.56 -9.63
CA LYS A 35 3.21 -0.94 -9.02
C LYS A 35 3.72 -2.22 -9.64
N THR A 36 4.94 -2.18 -10.16
CA THR A 36 5.61 -3.36 -10.71
C THR A 36 6.01 -4.31 -9.58
N LEU A 37 5.63 -5.57 -9.71
CA LEU A 37 5.96 -6.62 -8.75
C LEU A 37 7.21 -7.37 -9.19
N PRO A 38 7.96 -8.02 -8.26
CA PRO A 38 9.13 -8.80 -8.63
C PRO A 38 8.77 -9.89 -9.64
N GLU A 39 9.57 -9.99 -10.67
CA GLU A 39 9.35 -10.96 -11.75
C GLU A 39 9.46 -12.39 -11.24
N GLY A 40 8.52 -13.24 -11.64
CA GLY A 40 8.55 -14.66 -11.32
C GLY A 40 8.11 -15.01 -9.89
N ARG A 41 7.69 -14.03 -9.09
CA ARG A 41 7.27 -14.27 -7.71
C ARG A 41 5.76 -14.37 -7.54
N PHE A 42 5.01 -13.66 -8.36
CA PHE A 42 3.56 -13.56 -8.22
C PHE A 42 2.87 -13.91 -9.54
N ASP A 43 1.59 -14.23 -9.44
CA ASP A 43 0.77 -14.59 -10.61
C ASP A 43 0.35 -13.39 -11.47
N VAL A 44 0.67 -12.17 -11.04
CA VAL A 44 0.46 -10.95 -11.83
C VAL A 44 1.73 -10.11 -11.81
N ALA A 45 1.91 -9.31 -12.84
CA ALA A 45 3.11 -8.48 -12.97
C ALA A 45 3.00 -7.13 -12.27
N LYS A 46 1.78 -6.62 -12.10
CA LYS A 46 1.52 -5.30 -11.51
C LYS A 46 0.28 -5.33 -10.64
N ALA A 47 0.24 -4.45 -9.66
CA ALA A 47 -0.93 -4.27 -8.82
C ALA A 47 -1.01 -2.82 -8.36
N ASP A 48 -2.24 -2.37 -8.07
CA ASP A 48 -2.43 -1.09 -7.39
C ASP A 48 -2.22 -1.30 -5.90
N VAL A 49 -1.65 -0.31 -5.24
CA VAL A 49 -1.37 -0.36 -3.80
C VAL A 49 -2.21 0.69 -3.10
N LEU A 50 -3.01 0.26 -2.14
CA LEU A 50 -3.81 1.16 -1.29
C LEU A 50 -3.12 1.33 0.05
N ILE A 51 -2.99 2.58 0.48
CA ILE A 51 -2.54 2.95 1.82
C ILE A 51 -3.68 3.73 2.46
N LEU A 52 -4.25 3.20 3.54
CA LEU A 52 -5.29 3.90 4.29
C LEU A 52 -4.62 4.85 5.28
N LEU A 53 -4.99 6.12 5.23
CA LEU A 53 -4.42 7.14 6.09
C LEU A 53 -5.25 7.26 7.36
N PRO A 54 -4.65 7.01 8.54
CA PRO A 54 -5.37 7.15 9.80
C PRO A 54 -5.63 8.62 10.11
N PRO A 55 -6.61 8.91 11.00
CA PRO A 55 -6.72 10.26 11.56
C PRO A 55 -5.39 10.65 12.20
N GLY A 56 -4.95 11.86 11.92
CA GLY A 56 -3.67 12.34 12.44
C GLY A 56 -2.45 12.00 11.58
N TYR A 57 -2.66 11.39 10.42
CA TYR A 57 -1.55 11.25 9.47
C TYR A 57 -1.06 12.66 9.06
N ALA A 58 0.19 13.00 9.05
CA ALA A 58 1.38 12.14 9.05
C ALA A 58 2.05 11.95 10.41
N ASP A 59 1.43 12.40 11.49
CA ASP A 59 1.98 12.15 12.83
C ASP A 59 1.68 10.73 13.30
N VAL A 60 0.60 10.14 12.80
CA VAL A 60 0.20 8.77 13.08
C VAL A 60 0.48 7.91 11.85
N ALA A 61 1.14 6.77 12.06
CA ALA A 61 1.52 5.87 10.97
C ALA A 61 0.33 5.15 10.36
N PRO A 62 0.30 4.98 9.03
CA PRO A 62 -0.56 3.97 8.42
C PRO A 62 -0.13 2.58 8.90
N ASP A 63 -1.10 1.67 9.03
CA ASP A 63 -0.83 0.36 9.63
C ASP A 63 -0.40 -0.70 8.61
N MET A 64 -1.28 -0.99 7.66
CA MET A 64 -1.08 -2.06 6.67
C MET A 64 -1.12 -1.49 5.27
N PHE A 65 -0.98 -2.36 4.28
CA PHE A 65 -1.24 -1.97 2.91
C PHE A 65 -2.11 -3.02 2.22
N TYR A 66 -2.61 -2.67 1.03
CA TYR A 66 -3.59 -3.50 0.34
C TYR A 66 -3.26 -3.51 -1.14
N LEU A 67 -3.48 -4.66 -1.78
CA LEU A 67 -3.24 -4.81 -3.22
C LEU A 67 -4.53 -5.13 -3.98
N LEU A 68 -4.59 -4.66 -5.23
CA LEU A 68 -5.64 -5.00 -6.17
C LEU A 68 -5.03 -5.03 -7.59
N PRO A 69 -5.15 -6.12 -8.35
CA PRO A 69 -5.84 -7.37 -8.02
C PRO A 69 -5.13 -8.14 -6.91
N TRP A 70 -5.82 -9.12 -6.36
CA TRP A 70 -5.20 -10.01 -5.39
C TRP A 70 -4.09 -10.79 -6.06
N VAL A 71 -3.00 -11.03 -5.32
CA VAL A 71 -1.84 -11.71 -5.84
C VAL A 71 -1.57 -13.00 -5.09
N ARG A 72 -1.08 -14.01 -5.81
CA ARG A 72 -0.65 -15.30 -5.25
C ARG A 72 0.80 -15.52 -5.58
N LEU A 73 1.48 -16.23 -4.70
CA LEU A 73 2.85 -16.66 -4.95
C LEU A 73 2.87 -17.76 -6.01
N VAL A 74 3.85 -17.74 -6.88
CA VAL A 74 4.07 -18.79 -7.86
C VAL A 74 5.44 -19.43 -7.62
N PRO A 75 5.61 -20.72 -7.89
CA PRO A 75 4.65 -21.66 -8.46
C PRO A 75 3.67 -22.27 -7.46
N ALA A 76 3.79 -21.96 -6.16
CA ALA A 76 2.98 -22.57 -5.11
C ALA A 76 1.47 -22.31 -5.26
N ASN A 77 1.09 -21.23 -5.96
CA ASN A 77 -0.31 -20.83 -6.18
C ASN A 77 -1.08 -20.64 -4.86
N CYS A 78 -0.46 -19.95 -3.91
CA CYS A 78 -1.06 -19.65 -2.62
C CYS A 78 -0.87 -18.17 -2.28
N TYR A 79 -1.71 -17.67 -1.37
CA TYR A 79 -1.54 -16.30 -0.90
C TYR A 79 -0.30 -16.19 -0.01
N PRO A 80 0.39 -15.04 -0.05
CA PRO A 80 1.44 -14.77 0.93
C PRO A 80 0.87 -14.84 2.34
N ARG A 81 1.74 -15.10 3.31
CA ARG A 81 1.35 -15.17 4.72
C ARG A 81 0.60 -13.90 5.13
N LYS A 82 -0.57 -14.07 5.76
CA LYS A 82 -1.45 -12.99 6.24
C LYS A 82 -1.84 -11.98 5.15
N ALA A 83 -2.03 -12.49 3.94
CA ALA A 83 -2.47 -11.70 2.79
C ALA A 83 -3.69 -12.36 2.12
N ASP A 84 -4.60 -12.93 2.93
CA ASP A 84 -5.79 -13.63 2.45
C ASP A 84 -7.10 -13.02 2.95
N HIS A 85 -7.06 -11.78 3.47
CA HIS A 85 -8.23 -11.16 4.06
C HIS A 85 -8.75 -10.01 3.18
N PRO A 86 -10.07 -9.99 2.85
CA PRO A 86 -10.63 -8.91 2.05
C PRO A 86 -10.94 -7.68 2.89
N VAL A 87 -10.72 -6.52 2.30
CA VAL A 87 -11.12 -5.23 2.88
C VAL A 87 -11.79 -4.40 1.81
N GLY A 88 -13.01 -3.93 2.09
CA GLY A 88 -13.75 -3.09 1.17
C GLY A 88 -13.31 -1.63 1.27
N PHE A 89 -13.04 -1.02 0.13
CA PHE A 89 -12.75 0.42 0.04
C PHE A 89 -13.04 0.90 -1.37
N ALA A 90 -13.76 2.02 -1.48
CA ALA A 90 -14.10 2.65 -2.76
C ALA A 90 -14.78 1.67 -3.74
N GLY A 91 -15.67 0.81 -3.22
CA GLY A 91 -16.41 -0.15 -4.05
C GLY A 91 -15.60 -1.35 -4.51
N GLN A 92 -14.38 -1.52 -4.03
CA GLN A 92 -13.51 -2.62 -4.41
C GLN A 92 -13.18 -3.49 -3.20
N SER A 93 -12.85 -4.77 -3.46
CA SER A 93 -12.38 -5.70 -2.45
C SER A 93 -10.87 -5.83 -2.56
N TRP A 94 -10.17 -5.25 -1.62
CA TRP A 94 -8.71 -5.20 -1.60
C TRP A 94 -8.13 -6.34 -0.81
N GLN A 95 -6.99 -6.86 -1.24
CA GLN A 95 -6.24 -7.88 -0.51
C GLN A 95 -5.41 -7.22 0.59
N ARG A 96 -5.75 -7.51 1.85
CA ARG A 96 -5.04 -6.94 2.99
C ARG A 96 -3.73 -7.69 3.23
N TRP A 97 -2.64 -6.94 3.25
CA TRP A 97 -1.34 -7.45 3.67
C TRP A 97 -1.10 -6.97 5.10
N SER A 98 -1.23 -7.90 6.05
CA SER A 98 -1.07 -7.59 7.47
C SER A 98 0.42 -7.51 7.80
N ARG A 99 0.94 -6.30 7.76
CA ARG A 99 2.35 -6.00 8.04
C ARG A 99 2.39 -4.81 8.98
N HIS A 100 2.91 -5.02 10.19
CA HIS A 100 2.95 -4.00 11.22
C HIS A 100 4.38 -3.55 11.47
N ASN A 101 4.56 -2.26 11.67
CA ASN A 101 5.84 -1.70 12.08
C ASN A 101 5.55 -0.60 13.08
N PRO A 102 5.95 -0.80 14.37
CA PRO A 102 5.62 0.16 15.41
C PRO A 102 6.45 1.44 15.35
N GLU A 103 7.56 1.44 14.61
CA GLU A 103 8.43 2.60 14.54
C GLU A 103 7.89 3.62 13.55
N TRP A 104 7.67 4.83 14.04
CA TRP A 104 7.24 5.95 13.20
C TRP A 104 7.72 7.25 13.84
N ARG A 105 8.36 8.09 13.06
CA ARG A 105 8.93 9.36 13.54
C ARG A 105 8.15 10.51 12.93
N PRO A 106 7.23 11.15 13.69
CA PRO A 106 6.51 12.32 13.18
C PRO A 106 7.47 13.40 12.69
N GLY A 107 7.12 14.01 11.57
CA GLY A 107 7.97 15.02 10.93
C GLY A 107 9.12 14.48 10.10
N THR A 108 9.43 13.18 10.22
CA THR A 108 10.50 12.52 9.46
C THR A 108 9.94 11.48 8.50
N ASP A 109 9.04 10.62 8.98
CA ASP A 109 8.44 9.58 8.16
C ASP A 109 7.23 10.10 7.39
N GLY A 110 6.93 9.47 6.28
CA GLY A 110 5.82 9.84 5.40
C GLY A 110 5.55 8.74 4.40
N ILE A 111 4.93 9.09 3.26
CA ILE A 111 4.57 8.12 2.23
C ILE A 111 5.80 7.34 1.73
N TRP A 112 6.95 7.97 1.68
CA TRP A 112 8.20 7.32 1.29
C TRP A 112 8.57 6.18 2.23
N THR A 113 8.30 6.33 3.53
CA THR A 113 8.52 5.27 4.52
C THR A 113 7.62 4.08 4.24
N MET A 114 6.34 4.34 3.97
CA MET A 114 5.38 3.29 3.64
C MET A 114 5.78 2.55 2.36
N ILE A 115 6.19 3.27 1.34
CA ILE A 115 6.60 2.67 0.07
C ILE A 115 7.79 1.72 0.30
N LYS A 116 8.75 2.13 1.09
CA LYS A 116 9.90 1.28 1.42
C LYS A 116 9.47 0.01 2.16
N ARG A 117 8.57 0.14 3.13
CA ARG A 117 8.03 -1.00 3.87
C ARG A 117 7.26 -1.95 2.98
N ILE A 118 6.47 -1.39 2.06
CA ILE A 118 5.71 -2.17 1.09
C ILE A 118 6.65 -2.93 0.16
N ASP A 119 7.68 -2.27 -0.36
CA ASP A 119 8.66 -2.90 -1.22
C ASP A 119 9.37 -4.06 -0.51
N ASP A 120 9.77 -3.85 0.75
CA ASP A 120 10.42 -4.89 1.55
C ASP A 120 9.47 -6.07 1.79
N ALA A 121 8.21 -5.81 2.12
CA ALA A 121 7.22 -6.85 2.37
C ALA A 121 6.96 -7.69 1.12
N ILE A 122 6.82 -7.05 -0.03
CA ILE A 122 6.60 -7.73 -1.31
C ILE A 122 7.83 -8.56 -1.70
N GLU A 123 9.02 -8.00 -1.52
CA GLU A 123 10.28 -8.68 -1.83
C GLU A 123 10.47 -9.93 -0.98
N LYS A 124 10.07 -9.88 0.30
CA LYS A 124 10.25 -10.96 1.26
C LYS A 124 9.03 -11.89 1.37
N ALA A 125 8.01 -11.68 0.55
CA ALA A 125 6.77 -12.43 0.65
C ALA A 125 6.99 -13.93 0.54
N ALA A 126 6.37 -14.67 1.46
CA ALA A 126 6.43 -16.14 1.51
C ALA A 126 5.10 -16.66 2.07
N ALA A 127 4.87 -17.94 1.87
CA ALA A 127 3.64 -18.57 2.36
C ALA A 127 3.61 -18.67 3.89
#